data_b391308c800062589049d541899efeb8
#
_entry.id   b391308c800062589049d541899efeb8
#
_cell.length_a   1.000
_cell.length_b   1.000
_cell.length_c   1.000
_cell.angle_alpha   90.00
_cell.angle_beta   90.00
_cell.angle_gamma   90.00
#
_symmetry.space_group_name_H-M   'P 1'
#
loop_
_entity.id
_entity.type
_entity.pdbx_description
1 polymer ?
#
loop_
_entity_poly.entity_id
_entity_poly.type
_entity_poly.pdbx_seq_one_letter_code
_entity_poly.pdbx_strand_id
1 'polypeptide(L)'
;LVGSEMCIRDRYDAGCRSILILERDVQLGGILNQCIHNGFGLHTFGEELTGPEYAARYITQALERKIEYKLNTMVLSISADKHITAVNREEGLIEIDARAIILTMGCRERSRGALNIPGYRPAGIYSAGTAQRLVNMEGFMPGRRVVILGSGDIGLIMARRMTLEGAKVLVVAELLPYSGGLKRNIVQCLNDFGIPLKLSHTVVNIEGKERVSGITIAEVGPDRKPIPGTEMEFDVDTILLSVGLIPENELTKQAGIEMDPRTKGAIVYENMETSIPGVFALSLIHISEP
;
A
#
# COMPACT_ATOMS: atom_id res chain seq x y z
N LEU A 1 9.85 -0.67 -0.51
CA LEU A 1 9.19 -1.46 -1.53
C LEU A 1 10.18 -2.37 -2.21
N VAL A 2 9.71 -3.53 -2.72
CA VAL A 2 10.48 -4.63 -3.37
C VAL A 2 11.57 -4.19 -4.38
N GLY A 3 11.57 -2.95 -4.80
CA GLY A 3 12.54 -2.41 -5.75
C GLY A 3 13.75 -1.70 -5.14
N SER A 4 13.66 -1.21 -3.91
CA SER A 4 14.75 -0.40 -3.34
C SER A 4 15.96 -1.25 -2.96
N GLU A 5 15.73 -2.34 -2.25
CA GLU A 5 16.80 -3.22 -1.77
C GLU A 5 17.52 -3.88 -2.94
N MET A 6 16.79 -4.29 -3.97
CA MET A 6 17.36 -4.85 -5.19
C MET A 6 18.21 -3.82 -5.93
N CYS A 7 17.72 -2.59 -6.09
CA CYS A 7 18.46 -1.51 -6.73
C CYS A 7 19.72 -1.09 -5.96
N ILE A 8 19.66 -1.11 -4.63
CA ILE A 8 20.81 -0.81 -3.77
C ILE A 8 21.91 -1.85 -3.96
N ARG A 9 21.56 -3.15 -3.97
CA ARG A 9 22.49 -4.24 -4.28
C ARG A 9 23.13 -4.03 -5.64
N ASP A 10 22.33 -3.80 -6.66
CA ASP A 10 22.81 -3.67 -8.03
C ASP A 10 23.74 -2.46 -8.20
N ARG A 11 23.47 -1.35 -7.50
CA ARG A 11 24.37 -0.17 -7.49
C ARG A 11 25.69 -0.47 -6.79
N TYR A 12 25.67 -1.19 -5.67
CA TYR A 12 26.90 -1.61 -5.01
C TYR A 12 27.72 -2.55 -5.91
N ASP A 13 27.08 -3.51 -6.53
CA ASP A 13 27.72 -4.47 -7.43
C ASP A 13 28.25 -3.78 -8.71
N ALA A 14 27.61 -2.68 -9.15
CA ALA A 14 28.09 -1.80 -10.21
C ALA A 14 29.23 -0.84 -9.78
N GLY A 15 29.74 -0.93 -8.55
CA GLY A 15 30.89 -0.18 -8.07
C GLY A 15 30.60 1.05 -7.23
N CYS A 16 29.34 1.42 -6.96
CA CYS A 16 29.04 2.48 -6.01
C CYS A 16 29.39 2.03 -4.59
N ARG A 17 30.13 2.85 -3.85
CA ARG A 17 30.58 2.53 -2.48
C ARG A 17 30.00 3.46 -1.41
N SER A 18 29.53 4.66 -1.79
CA SER A 18 28.84 5.59 -0.90
C SER A 18 27.36 5.51 -1.18
N ILE A 19 26.66 4.66 -0.44
CA ILE A 19 25.21 4.44 -0.54
C ILE A 19 24.62 4.62 0.85
N LEU A 20 23.58 5.44 0.94
CA LEU A 20 22.80 5.67 2.17
C LEU A 20 21.33 5.36 1.92
N ILE A 21 20.73 4.56 2.79
CA ILE A 21 19.29 4.30 2.83
C ILE A 21 18.67 5.18 3.89
N LEU A 22 17.65 5.96 3.52
CA LEU A 22 16.80 6.70 4.45
C LEU A 22 15.45 6.00 4.56
N GLU A 23 15.16 5.47 5.76
CA GLU A 23 13.91 4.75 6.04
C GLU A 23 13.15 5.44 7.18
N ARG A 24 11.88 5.78 6.93
CA ARG A 24 11.03 6.44 7.93
C ARG A 24 10.51 5.51 9.03
N ASP A 25 10.45 4.20 8.75
CA ASP A 25 9.99 3.21 9.73
C ASP A 25 11.13 2.80 10.68
N VAL A 26 10.78 2.04 11.70
CA VAL A 26 11.70 1.53 12.74
C VAL A 26 12.59 0.39 12.25
N GLN A 27 12.35 -0.11 11.04
CA GLN A 27 13.09 -1.22 10.43
C GLN A 27 13.08 -1.13 8.90
N LEU A 28 14.08 -1.73 8.26
CA LEU A 28 14.12 -1.90 6.81
C LEU A 28 13.06 -2.90 6.32
N GLY A 29 12.73 -2.88 5.03
CA GLY A 29 11.80 -3.82 4.38
C GLY A 29 10.45 -3.19 4.00
N GLY A 30 10.12 -2.01 4.55
CA GLY A 30 8.94 -1.25 4.19
C GLY A 30 7.64 -2.05 4.29
N ILE A 31 6.77 -1.93 3.27
CA ILE A 31 5.45 -2.57 3.25
C ILE A 31 5.51 -4.10 3.25
N LEU A 32 6.63 -4.71 2.83
CA LEU A 32 6.79 -6.16 2.83
C LEU A 32 6.68 -6.76 4.23
N ASN A 33 7.11 -6.04 5.26
CA ASN A 33 7.06 -6.53 6.64
C ASN A 33 5.65 -6.86 7.13
N GLN A 34 4.63 -6.22 6.59
CA GLN A 34 3.23 -6.54 6.91
C GLN A 34 2.58 -7.55 5.96
N CYS A 35 3.24 -7.89 4.84
CA CYS A 35 2.72 -8.80 3.82
C CYS A 35 3.08 -10.26 4.16
N ILE A 36 2.48 -10.83 5.20
CA ILE A 36 2.79 -12.19 5.68
C ILE A 36 2.18 -13.32 4.84
N HIS A 37 1.50 -13.00 3.74
CA HIS A 37 1.01 -13.97 2.77
C HIS A 37 2.11 -14.39 1.80
N ASN A 38 1.99 -15.58 1.23
CA ASN A 38 2.89 -16.12 0.22
C ASN A 38 2.71 -15.43 -1.15
N GLY A 39 3.69 -15.58 -2.02
CA GLY A 39 3.65 -15.13 -3.41
C GLY A 39 4.84 -14.26 -3.83
N PHE A 40 5.81 -14.10 -2.94
CA PHE A 40 7.07 -13.41 -3.22
C PHE A 40 8.18 -14.40 -3.55
N GLY A 41 9.20 -13.96 -4.27
CA GLY A 41 10.45 -14.71 -4.47
C GLY A 41 10.50 -15.74 -5.58
N LEU A 42 9.37 -16.19 -6.14
CA LEU A 42 9.33 -17.26 -7.16
C LEU A 42 10.24 -16.95 -8.36
N HIS A 43 10.17 -15.73 -8.90
CA HIS A 43 10.98 -15.35 -10.06
C HIS A 43 12.45 -15.05 -9.70
N THR A 44 12.69 -14.56 -8.48
CA THR A 44 14.01 -14.07 -8.06
C THR A 44 14.84 -15.15 -7.38
N PHE A 45 14.20 -15.95 -6.54
CA PHE A 45 14.89 -16.96 -5.71
C PHE A 45 14.49 -18.40 -6.05
N GLY A 46 13.48 -18.60 -6.91
CA GLY A 46 12.92 -19.93 -7.20
C GLY A 46 12.16 -20.54 -6.01
N GLU A 47 11.83 -19.75 -5.00
CA GLU A 47 11.17 -20.15 -3.75
C GLU A 47 9.93 -19.30 -3.52
N GLU A 48 8.90 -19.90 -2.95
CA GLU A 48 7.71 -19.18 -2.52
C GLU A 48 7.91 -18.66 -1.10
N LEU A 49 8.04 -17.34 -0.96
CA LEU A 49 8.33 -16.66 0.29
C LEU A 49 7.15 -15.77 0.71
N THR A 50 7.08 -15.46 2.00
CA THR A 50 6.30 -14.36 2.53
C THR A 50 7.01 -13.03 2.30
N GLY A 51 6.31 -11.90 2.45
CA GLY A 51 6.92 -10.57 2.32
C GLY A 51 8.11 -10.35 3.26
N PRO A 52 7.99 -10.64 4.58
CA PRO A 52 9.12 -10.52 5.50
C PRO A 52 10.32 -11.40 5.15
N GLU A 53 10.10 -12.64 4.73
CA GLU A 53 11.19 -13.53 4.29
C GLU A 53 11.91 -12.99 3.05
N TYR A 54 11.14 -12.49 2.09
CA TYR A 54 11.68 -11.85 0.90
C TYR A 54 12.49 -10.59 1.25
N ALA A 55 11.95 -9.71 2.09
CA ALA A 55 12.66 -8.52 2.56
C ALA A 55 13.95 -8.88 3.31
N ALA A 56 13.90 -9.88 4.20
CA ALA A 56 15.06 -10.33 4.98
C ALA A 56 16.23 -10.76 4.10
N ARG A 57 15.97 -11.39 2.94
CA ARG A 57 17.03 -11.79 1.99
C ARG A 57 17.81 -10.58 1.46
N TYR A 58 17.12 -9.50 1.14
CA TYR A 58 17.77 -8.27 0.65
C TYR A 58 18.40 -7.45 1.77
N ILE A 59 17.77 -7.40 2.93
CA ILE A 59 18.32 -6.72 4.11
C ILE A 59 19.67 -7.38 4.49
N THR A 60 19.73 -8.71 4.53
CA THR A 60 20.97 -9.45 4.77
C THR A 60 22.05 -9.07 3.78
N GLN A 61 21.73 -9.03 2.48
CA GLN A 61 22.68 -8.62 1.44
C GLN A 61 23.17 -7.17 1.61
N ALA A 62 22.31 -6.26 2.05
CA ALA A 62 22.71 -4.87 2.31
C ALA A 62 23.65 -4.78 3.52
N LEU A 63 23.36 -5.52 4.59
CA LEU A 63 24.20 -5.59 5.80
C LEU A 63 25.57 -6.22 5.52
N GLU A 64 25.63 -7.31 4.75
CA GLU A 64 26.88 -7.95 4.33
C GLU A 64 27.79 -7.00 3.52
N ARG A 65 27.17 -6.14 2.70
CA ARG A 65 27.88 -5.11 1.93
C ARG A 65 28.20 -3.85 2.74
N LYS A 66 27.80 -3.83 4.03
CA LYS A 66 27.97 -2.69 4.94
C LYS A 66 27.39 -1.40 4.39
N ILE A 67 26.22 -1.50 3.74
CA ILE A 67 25.51 -0.34 3.23
C ILE A 67 24.95 0.44 4.41
N GLU A 68 25.24 1.76 4.43
CA GLU A 68 24.78 2.64 5.49
C GLU A 68 23.27 2.88 5.39
N TYR A 69 22.59 2.93 6.55
CA TYR A 69 21.16 3.23 6.62
C TYR A 69 20.81 4.04 7.87
N LYS A 70 19.77 4.85 7.78
CA LYS A 70 19.19 5.60 8.90
C LYS A 70 17.71 5.25 8.99
N LEU A 71 17.32 4.66 10.11
CA LEU A 71 15.93 4.35 10.46
C LEU A 71 15.27 5.54 11.16
N ASN A 72 13.93 5.50 11.29
CA ASN A 72 13.16 6.59 11.91
C ASN A 72 13.48 7.96 11.29
N THR A 73 13.92 7.99 10.02
CA THR A 73 14.42 9.17 9.34
C THR A 73 13.45 9.59 8.24
N MET A 74 12.78 10.72 8.47
CA MET A 74 11.81 11.29 7.53
C MET A 74 12.51 12.29 6.60
N VAL A 75 12.41 12.07 5.30
CA VAL A 75 12.81 13.07 4.30
C VAL A 75 11.74 14.15 4.22
N LEU A 76 12.13 15.40 4.40
CA LEU A 76 11.24 16.56 4.41
C LEU A 76 11.22 17.26 3.05
N SER A 77 12.35 17.31 2.38
CA SER A 77 12.48 17.96 1.07
C SER A 77 13.57 17.34 0.21
N ILE A 78 13.38 17.47 -1.10
CA ILE A 78 14.37 17.13 -2.13
C ILE A 78 14.34 18.26 -3.15
N SER A 79 15.50 18.81 -3.48
CA SER A 79 15.64 19.83 -4.51
C SER A 79 16.11 19.25 -5.85
N ALA A 80 15.99 20.02 -6.93
CA ALA A 80 16.40 19.61 -8.27
C ALA A 80 17.92 19.39 -8.39
N ASP A 81 18.73 20.04 -7.58
CA ASP A 81 20.18 19.85 -7.48
C ASP A 81 20.59 18.68 -6.57
N LYS A 82 19.60 17.90 -6.11
CA LYS A 82 19.78 16.69 -5.30
C LYS A 82 20.24 16.95 -3.86
N HIS A 83 19.90 18.10 -3.32
CA HIS A 83 20.03 18.38 -1.90
C HIS A 83 18.80 17.82 -1.17
N ILE A 84 19.02 17.05 -0.10
CA ILE A 84 18.00 16.35 0.69
C ILE A 84 18.04 16.91 2.10
N THR A 85 16.89 17.37 2.59
CA THR A 85 16.67 17.67 4.00
C THR A 85 15.90 16.54 4.64
N ALA A 86 16.42 15.96 5.71
CA ALA A 86 15.78 14.89 6.46
C ALA A 86 15.78 15.22 7.96
N VAL A 87 14.97 14.50 8.73
CA VAL A 87 14.92 14.65 10.18
C VAL A 87 14.77 13.30 10.86
N ASN A 88 15.51 13.12 11.95
CA ASN A 88 15.30 12.03 12.90
C ASN A 88 15.42 12.53 14.35
N ARG A 89 15.14 11.62 15.31
CA ARG A 89 15.18 12.00 16.73
C ARG A 89 16.59 12.15 17.28
N GLU A 90 17.56 11.45 16.71
CA GLU A 90 18.93 11.35 17.25
C GLU A 90 19.80 12.51 16.78
N GLU A 91 19.73 12.83 15.48
CA GLU A 91 20.59 13.83 14.83
C GLU A 91 19.88 15.18 14.60
N GLY A 92 18.54 15.21 14.77
CA GLY A 92 17.74 16.40 14.44
C GLY A 92 17.62 16.59 12.93
N LEU A 93 17.85 17.80 12.43
CA LEU A 93 17.82 18.12 11.02
C LEU A 93 19.13 17.67 10.35
N ILE A 94 19.01 16.95 9.24
CA ILE A 94 20.12 16.37 8.48
C ILE A 94 20.06 16.92 7.06
N GLU A 95 21.19 17.45 6.57
CA GLU A 95 21.35 17.94 5.20
C GLU A 95 22.31 17.03 4.45
N ILE A 96 21.91 16.57 3.25
CA ILE A 96 22.67 15.61 2.45
C ILE A 96 22.74 16.09 1.00
N ASP A 97 23.95 16.23 0.49
CA ASP A 97 24.20 16.44 -0.94
C ASP A 97 24.47 15.12 -1.64
N ALA A 98 23.57 14.72 -2.53
CA ALA A 98 23.66 13.46 -3.23
C ALA A 98 24.06 13.66 -4.71
N ARG A 99 24.84 12.74 -5.25
CA ARG A 99 25.13 12.70 -6.70
C ARG A 99 23.99 12.06 -7.49
N ALA A 100 23.29 11.12 -6.86
CA ALA A 100 22.11 10.47 -7.42
C ALA A 100 21.12 10.10 -6.31
N ILE A 101 19.82 10.10 -6.64
CA ILE A 101 18.72 9.77 -5.72
C ILE A 101 17.87 8.69 -6.36
N ILE A 102 17.49 7.68 -5.59
CA ILE A 102 16.50 6.66 -5.98
C ILE A 102 15.27 6.83 -5.09
N LEU A 103 14.16 7.23 -5.69
CA LEU A 103 12.89 7.42 -5.01
C LEU A 103 12.11 6.10 -4.98
N THR A 104 11.88 5.57 -3.79
CA THR A 104 11.17 4.31 -3.56
C THR A 104 10.07 4.46 -2.51
N MET A 105 9.43 5.61 -2.48
CA MET A 105 8.51 6.04 -1.45
C MET A 105 7.18 5.25 -1.44
N GLY A 106 6.87 4.53 -2.52
CA GLY A 106 5.68 3.70 -2.64
C GLY A 106 4.40 4.50 -2.83
N CYS A 107 3.34 4.01 -2.20
CA CYS A 107 2.00 4.59 -2.30
C CYS A 107 1.25 4.45 -0.97
N ARG A 108 0.21 5.25 -0.80
CA ARG A 108 -0.78 5.14 0.26
C ARG A 108 -2.15 4.76 -0.30
N GLU A 109 -2.97 4.14 0.50
CA GLU A 109 -4.34 3.83 0.13
C GLU A 109 -5.24 5.06 0.20
N ARG A 110 -6.28 5.07 -0.63
CA ARG A 110 -7.32 6.09 -0.57
C ARG A 110 -8.07 6.01 0.75
N SER A 111 -8.09 7.11 1.47
CA SER A 111 -8.87 7.24 2.70
C SER A 111 -10.35 7.46 2.41
N ARG A 112 -11.20 7.25 3.43
CA ARG A 112 -12.63 7.57 3.36
C ARG A 112 -12.89 9.01 2.89
N GLY A 113 -12.09 9.97 3.35
CA GLY A 113 -12.23 11.37 2.97
C GLY A 113 -12.03 11.61 1.47
N ALA A 114 -11.11 10.90 0.84
CA ALA A 114 -10.86 10.98 -0.60
C ALA A 114 -11.97 10.33 -1.45
N LEU A 115 -12.81 9.48 -0.85
CA LEU A 115 -13.90 8.77 -1.53
C LEU A 115 -15.25 9.46 -1.41
N ASN A 116 -15.37 10.49 -0.57
CA ASN A 116 -16.63 11.18 -0.28
C ASN A 116 -17.78 10.21 0.10
N ILE A 117 -17.48 9.15 0.85
CA ILE A 117 -18.50 8.19 1.29
C ILE A 117 -19.51 8.88 2.20
N PRO A 118 -20.82 8.77 1.92
CA PRO A 118 -21.87 9.36 2.74
C PRO A 118 -21.90 8.80 4.18
N GLY A 119 -22.57 9.50 5.08
CA GLY A 119 -22.80 9.07 6.45
C GLY A 119 -21.79 9.61 7.46
N TYR A 120 -21.83 9.05 8.67
CA TYR A 120 -21.00 9.47 9.79
C TYR A 120 -19.52 9.12 9.59
N ARG A 121 -18.66 9.72 10.43
CA ARG A 121 -17.19 9.46 10.42
C ARG A 121 -16.71 8.92 11.76
N PRO A 122 -17.24 7.80 12.23
CA PRO A 122 -16.86 7.18 13.49
C PRO A 122 -15.49 6.48 13.38
N ALA A 123 -14.96 6.03 14.53
CA ALA A 123 -13.88 5.05 14.55
C ALA A 123 -14.33 3.72 13.92
N GLY A 124 -13.36 2.86 13.54
CA GLY A 124 -13.65 1.55 12.93
C GLY A 124 -13.63 1.53 11.41
N ILE A 125 -13.27 2.65 10.77
CA ILE A 125 -13.07 2.72 9.31
C ILE A 125 -11.56 2.82 9.06
N TYR A 126 -10.99 1.79 8.43
CA TYR A 126 -9.56 1.69 8.15
C TYR A 126 -9.31 1.44 6.66
N SER A 127 -8.17 1.86 6.15
CA SER A 127 -7.69 1.25 4.90
C SER A 127 -7.29 -0.20 5.15
N ALA A 128 -7.35 -1.05 4.13
CA ALA A 128 -7.02 -2.46 4.26
C ALA A 128 -5.55 -2.66 4.68
N GLY A 129 -4.62 -1.84 4.19
CA GLY A 129 -3.22 -1.88 4.59
C GLY A 129 -2.98 -1.41 6.03
N THR A 130 -3.75 -0.43 6.53
CA THR A 130 -3.70 -0.08 7.96
C THR A 130 -4.17 -1.24 8.84
N ALA A 131 -5.28 -1.90 8.46
CA ALA A 131 -5.74 -3.08 9.16
C ALA A 131 -4.72 -4.23 9.08
N GLN A 132 -4.06 -4.39 7.93
CA GLN A 132 -2.99 -5.37 7.75
C GLN A 132 -1.83 -5.13 8.71
N ARG A 133 -1.36 -3.89 8.85
CA ARG A 133 -0.32 -3.53 9.82
C ARG A 133 -0.76 -3.83 11.25
N LEU A 134 -1.95 -3.39 11.65
CA LEU A 134 -2.47 -3.62 13.00
C LEU A 134 -2.51 -5.11 13.34
N VAL A 135 -3.02 -5.96 12.44
CA VAL A 135 -3.12 -7.39 12.69
C VAL A 135 -1.77 -8.10 12.62
N ASN A 136 -0.98 -7.83 11.57
CA ASN A 136 0.21 -8.62 11.26
C ASN A 136 1.47 -8.17 12.00
N MET A 137 1.57 -6.90 12.36
CA MET A 137 2.77 -6.35 13.01
C MET A 137 2.53 -5.93 14.46
N GLU A 138 1.36 -5.36 14.74
CA GLU A 138 1.06 -4.79 16.06
C GLU A 138 0.25 -5.73 16.97
N GLY A 139 -0.34 -6.81 16.40
CA GLY A 139 -1.14 -7.78 17.15
C GLY A 139 -2.51 -7.24 17.61
N PHE A 140 -3.02 -6.18 16.96
CA PHE A 140 -4.31 -5.60 17.28
C PHE A 140 -5.39 -6.00 16.28
N MET A 141 -6.55 -6.44 16.78
CA MET A 141 -7.71 -6.73 15.97
C MET A 141 -8.52 -5.43 15.74
N PRO A 142 -8.67 -4.95 14.48
CA PRO A 142 -9.46 -3.74 14.18
C PRO A 142 -10.93 -3.84 14.56
N GLY A 143 -11.50 -5.03 14.47
CA GLY A 143 -12.86 -5.34 14.85
C GLY A 143 -13.27 -6.76 14.51
N ARG A 144 -14.53 -7.12 14.77
CA ARG A 144 -15.00 -8.52 14.68
C ARG A 144 -16.08 -8.75 13.62
N ARG A 145 -16.82 -7.73 13.24
CA ARG A 145 -17.87 -7.78 12.21
C ARG A 145 -17.51 -6.81 11.10
N VAL A 146 -17.04 -7.34 9.99
CA VAL A 146 -16.28 -6.57 8.99
C VAL A 146 -16.99 -6.58 7.65
N VAL A 147 -17.10 -5.41 7.02
CA VAL A 147 -17.39 -5.26 5.59
C VAL A 147 -16.15 -4.67 4.92
N ILE A 148 -15.81 -5.18 3.74
CA ILE A 148 -14.67 -4.71 2.96
C ILE A 148 -15.19 -4.06 1.68
N LEU A 149 -14.73 -2.85 1.38
CA LEU A 149 -15.02 -2.14 0.15
C LEU A 149 -13.82 -2.22 -0.79
N GLY A 150 -14.06 -2.74 -1.97
CA GLY A 150 -13.05 -3.00 -2.99
C GLY A 150 -12.50 -4.43 -2.94
N SER A 151 -12.39 -5.05 -4.10
CA SER A 151 -11.95 -6.43 -4.32
C SER A 151 -10.56 -6.53 -4.95
N GLY A 152 -9.71 -5.52 -4.74
CA GLY A 152 -8.28 -5.62 -5.03
C GLY A 152 -7.59 -6.62 -4.11
N ASP A 153 -6.38 -7.07 -4.45
CA ASP A 153 -5.68 -8.15 -3.74
C ASP A 153 -5.54 -7.89 -2.24
N ILE A 154 -5.24 -6.66 -1.82
CA ILE A 154 -5.12 -6.32 -0.39
C ILE A 154 -6.45 -6.56 0.33
N GLY A 155 -7.58 -6.16 -0.27
CA GLY A 155 -8.91 -6.38 0.30
C GLY A 155 -9.25 -7.87 0.44
N LEU A 156 -8.96 -8.67 -0.60
CA LEU A 156 -9.17 -10.12 -0.59
C LEU A 156 -8.29 -10.82 0.46
N ILE A 157 -7.01 -10.49 0.51
CA ILE A 157 -6.06 -11.03 1.48
C ILE A 157 -6.49 -10.69 2.91
N MET A 158 -6.97 -9.46 3.14
CA MET A 158 -7.47 -9.06 4.45
C MET A 158 -8.80 -9.71 4.82
N ALA A 159 -9.66 -10.01 3.85
CA ALA A 159 -10.87 -10.81 4.11
C ALA A 159 -10.51 -12.17 4.72
N ARG A 160 -9.59 -12.89 4.10
CA ARG A 160 -9.05 -14.16 4.64
C ARG A 160 -8.35 -13.95 5.97
N ARG A 161 -7.47 -12.96 6.08
CA ARG A 161 -6.67 -12.72 7.28
C ARG A 161 -7.53 -12.43 8.50
N MET A 162 -8.49 -11.51 8.38
CA MET A 162 -9.44 -11.19 9.44
C MET A 162 -10.26 -12.40 9.88
N THR A 163 -10.67 -13.23 8.93
CA THR A 163 -11.42 -14.46 9.23
C THR A 163 -10.57 -15.47 10.00
N LEU A 164 -9.30 -15.65 9.64
CA LEU A 164 -8.38 -16.53 10.35
C LEU A 164 -8.10 -16.07 11.79
N GLU A 165 -8.15 -14.75 12.04
CA GLU A 165 -8.02 -14.16 13.38
C GLU A 165 -9.36 -14.11 14.16
N GLY A 166 -10.41 -14.75 13.63
CA GLY A 166 -11.69 -14.91 14.32
C GLY A 166 -12.70 -13.78 14.12
N ALA A 167 -12.48 -12.87 13.17
CA ALA A 167 -13.50 -11.93 12.75
C ALA A 167 -14.48 -12.59 11.76
N LYS A 168 -15.70 -12.07 11.71
CA LYS A 168 -16.69 -12.42 10.70
C LYS A 168 -16.69 -11.36 9.59
N VAL A 169 -16.14 -11.69 8.43
CA VAL A 169 -16.27 -10.87 7.23
C VAL A 169 -17.62 -11.17 6.58
N LEU A 170 -18.50 -10.18 6.54
CA LEU A 170 -19.89 -10.33 6.11
C LEU A 170 -20.02 -10.27 4.59
N VAL A 171 -19.27 -9.39 3.96
CA VAL A 171 -19.27 -9.18 2.50
C VAL A 171 -18.04 -8.41 2.06
N VAL A 172 -17.59 -8.68 0.84
CA VAL A 172 -16.72 -7.82 0.04
C VAL A 172 -17.57 -7.16 -1.04
N ALA A 173 -17.63 -5.83 -1.07
CA ALA A 173 -18.39 -5.06 -2.05
C ALA A 173 -17.44 -4.42 -3.05
N GLU A 174 -17.72 -4.58 -4.34
CA GLU A 174 -16.92 -4.05 -5.45
C GLU A 174 -17.81 -3.18 -6.35
N LEU A 175 -17.34 -1.97 -6.62
CA LEU A 175 -18.04 -1.01 -7.48
C LEU A 175 -18.14 -1.49 -8.94
N LEU A 176 -17.11 -2.19 -9.42
CA LEU A 176 -17.03 -2.68 -10.79
C LEU A 176 -17.80 -4.00 -10.95
N PRO A 177 -18.23 -4.34 -12.19
CA PRO A 177 -18.88 -5.62 -12.46
C PRO A 177 -17.91 -6.81 -12.48
N TYR A 178 -16.66 -6.60 -12.08
CA TYR A 178 -15.61 -7.61 -11.96
C TYR A 178 -14.66 -7.26 -10.81
N SER A 179 -14.00 -8.28 -10.26
CA SER A 179 -12.97 -8.10 -9.25
C SER A 179 -11.65 -7.65 -9.88
N GLY A 180 -10.99 -6.68 -9.24
CA GLY A 180 -9.65 -6.23 -9.62
C GLY A 180 -8.52 -7.11 -9.09
N GLY A 181 -8.80 -8.04 -8.18
CA GLY A 181 -7.80 -8.94 -7.60
C GLY A 181 -7.54 -10.19 -8.45
N LEU A 182 -6.43 -10.85 -8.18
CA LEU A 182 -6.04 -12.09 -8.85
C LEU A 182 -7.07 -13.20 -8.60
N LYS A 183 -7.36 -13.99 -9.64
CA LYS A 183 -8.33 -15.10 -9.57
C LYS A 183 -8.02 -16.08 -8.43
N ARG A 184 -6.75 -16.39 -8.18
CA ARG A 184 -6.34 -17.24 -7.06
C ARG A 184 -6.77 -16.66 -5.71
N ASN A 185 -6.67 -15.33 -5.53
CA ASN A 185 -7.06 -14.68 -4.28
C ASN A 185 -8.57 -14.66 -4.09
N ILE A 186 -9.37 -14.58 -5.17
CA ILE A 186 -10.82 -14.75 -5.09
C ILE A 186 -11.14 -16.14 -4.54
N VAL A 187 -10.50 -17.19 -5.05
CA VAL A 187 -10.71 -18.56 -4.57
C VAL A 187 -10.23 -18.71 -3.14
N GLN A 188 -8.95 -18.48 -2.88
CA GLN A 188 -8.31 -18.77 -1.59
C GLN A 188 -8.73 -17.82 -0.45
N CYS A 189 -9.19 -16.62 -0.77
CA CYS A 189 -9.54 -15.64 0.25
C CYS A 189 -11.04 -15.47 0.47
N LEU A 190 -11.85 -15.77 -0.53
CA LEU A 190 -13.31 -15.64 -0.40
C LEU A 190 -14.04 -16.98 -0.49
N ASN A 191 -13.85 -17.73 -1.58
CA ASN A 191 -14.62 -18.96 -1.81
C ASN A 191 -14.35 -20.02 -0.73
N ASP A 192 -13.08 -20.25 -0.38
CA ASP A 192 -12.67 -21.23 0.64
C ASP A 192 -13.20 -20.87 2.04
N PHE A 193 -13.54 -19.61 2.28
CA PHE A 193 -14.08 -19.11 3.55
C PHE A 193 -15.57 -18.79 3.49
N GLY A 194 -16.23 -18.99 2.34
CA GLY A 194 -17.64 -18.69 2.15
C GLY A 194 -17.99 -17.21 2.28
N ILE A 195 -17.05 -16.32 1.98
CA ILE A 195 -17.23 -14.86 2.07
C ILE A 195 -17.90 -14.37 0.78
N PRO A 196 -19.08 -13.73 0.84
CA PRO A 196 -19.77 -13.23 -0.34
C PRO A 196 -19.01 -12.08 -1.01
N LEU A 197 -18.90 -12.14 -2.35
CA LEU A 197 -18.45 -11.02 -3.19
C LEU A 197 -19.67 -10.42 -3.91
N LYS A 198 -19.93 -9.14 -3.67
CA LYS A 198 -20.98 -8.36 -4.32
C LYS A 198 -20.34 -7.41 -5.33
N LEU A 199 -20.43 -7.78 -6.61
CA LEU A 199 -19.98 -6.92 -7.73
C LEU A 199 -21.06 -5.89 -8.05
N SER A 200 -20.68 -4.79 -8.68
CA SER A 200 -21.57 -3.67 -8.98
C SER A 200 -22.29 -3.11 -7.75
N HIS A 201 -21.61 -3.06 -6.60
CA HIS A 201 -22.15 -2.51 -5.36
C HIS A 201 -21.26 -1.42 -4.79
N THR A 202 -21.88 -0.41 -4.20
CA THR A 202 -21.17 0.66 -3.49
C THR A 202 -21.81 0.94 -2.15
N VAL A 203 -21.07 1.61 -1.26
CA VAL A 203 -21.59 2.09 0.02
C VAL A 203 -22.43 3.34 -0.19
N VAL A 204 -23.60 3.38 0.41
CA VAL A 204 -24.52 4.51 0.36
C VAL A 204 -24.73 5.19 1.71
N ASN A 205 -24.46 4.49 2.82
CA ASN A 205 -24.53 5.09 4.15
C ASN A 205 -23.61 4.36 5.14
N ILE A 206 -23.10 5.11 6.13
CA ILE A 206 -22.36 4.59 7.29
C ILE A 206 -22.98 5.13 8.55
N GLU A 207 -23.27 4.26 9.49
CA GLU A 207 -23.88 4.58 10.78
C GLU A 207 -22.88 4.45 11.93
N GLY A 208 -23.23 5.12 13.03
CA GLY A 208 -22.44 5.14 14.26
C GLY A 208 -21.81 6.49 14.55
N LYS A 209 -21.76 6.90 15.79
CA LYS A 209 -21.19 8.19 16.23
C LYS A 209 -19.74 8.03 16.71
N GLU A 210 -19.53 7.22 17.74
CA GLU A 210 -18.20 6.97 18.30
C GLU A 210 -17.46 5.90 17.47
N ARG A 211 -18.15 4.80 17.19
CA ARG A 211 -17.67 3.70 16.35
C ARG A 211 -18.73 3.31 15.32
N VAL A 212 -18.29 2.74 14.22
CA VAL A 212 -19.18 2.14 13.21
C VAL A 212 -20.10 1.14 13.87
N SER A 213 -21.41 1.26 13.60
CA SER A 213 -22.44 0.31 14.03
C SER A 213 -23.19 -0.32 12.86
N GLY A 214 -23.14 0.31 11.68
CA GLY A 214 -23.81 -0.19 10.49
C GLY A 214 -23.23 0.38 9.20
N ILE A 215 -23.47 -0.33 8.11
CA ILE A 215 -23.19 0.11 6.74
C ILE A 215 -24.30 -0.35 5.83
N THR A 216 -24.72 0.52 4.92
CA THR A 216 -25.65 0.20 3.84
C THR A 216 -24.90 0.23 2.51
N ILE A 217 -24.99 -0.85 1.74
CA ILE A 217 -24.52 -0.93 0.35
C ILE A 217 -25.71 -1.05 -0.59
N ALA A 218 -25.56 -0.61 -1.84
CA ALA A 218 -26.57 -0.74 -2.87
C ALA A 218 -25.93 -1.16 -4.20
N GLU A 219 -26.71 -1.79 -5.06
CA GLU A 219 -26.32 -2.08 -6.44
C GLU A 219 -26.17 -0.77 -7.22
N VAL A 220 -25.24 -0.73 -8.17
CA VAL A 220 -25.02 0.43 -9.04
C VAL A 220 -25.34 0.11 -10.49
N GLY A 221 -25.93 1.08 -11.15
CA GLY A 221 -26.18 1.05 -12.58
C GLY A 221 -24.90 1.26 -13.42
N PRO A 222 -25.04 1.22 -14.75
CA PRO A 222 -23.93 1.49 -15.68
C PRO A 222 -23.30 2.88 -15.51
N ASP A 223 -24.07 3.85 -14.99
CA ASP A 223 -23.62 5.20 -14.65
C ASP A 223 -22.91 5.27 -13.27
N ARG A 224 -22.73 4.13 -12.61
CA ARG A 224 -22.15 3.97 -11.26
C ARG A 224 -22.92 4.68 -10.16
N LYS A 225 -24.21 4.95 -10.38
CA LYS A 225 -25.08 5.49 -9.33
C LYS A 225 -25.86 4.38 -8.64
N PRO A 226 -26.10 4.51 -7.33
CA PRO A 226 -26.91 3.54 -6.59
C PRO A 226 -28.33 3.43 -7.18
N ILE A 227 -28.81 2.21 -7.27
CA ILE A 227 -30.18 1.87 -7.73
C ILE A 227 -31.07 1.83 -6.48
N PRO A 228 -32.09 2.73 -6.37
CA PRO A 228 -33.01 2.72 -5.22
C PRO A 228 -33.76 1.40 -5.10
N GLY A 229 -33.93 0.91 -3.86
CA GLY A 229 -34.62 -0.35 -3.57
C GLY A 229 -33.73 -1.59 -3.61
N THR A 230 -32.42 -1.42 -3.83
CA THR A 230 -31.42 -2.49 -3.79
C THR A 230 -30.54 -2.46 -2.54
N GLU A 231 -30.88 -1.60 -1.59
CA GLU A 231 -30.12 -1.38 -0.37
C GLU A 231 -30.03 -2.64 0.48
N MET A 232 -28.84 -2.93 0.97
CA MET A 232 -28.53 -4.02 1.89
C MET A 232 -27.83 -3.46 3.12
N GLU A 233 -28.40 -3.69 4.28
CA GLU A 233 -27.86 -3.22 5.57
C GLU A 233 -27.05 -4.33 6.24
N PHE A 234 -25.92 -3.95 6.83
CA PHE A 234 -25.05 -4.81 7.60
C PHE A 234 -24.69 -4.17 8.93
N ASP A 235 -24.88 -4.96 9.98
CA ASP A 235 -24.47 -4.64 11.34
C ASP A 235 -22.98 -4.91 11.51
N VAL A 236 -22.17 -3.89 11.64
CA VAL A 236 -20.70 -3.98 11.61
C VAL A 236 -20.05 -3.09 12.67
N ASP A 237 -18.89 -3.47 13.13
CA ASP A 237 -18.02 -2.65 13.97
C ASP A 237 -16.78 -2.15 13.21
N THR A 238 -16.58 -2.63 11.98
CA THR A 238 -15.39 -2.31 11.20
C THR A 238 -15.67 -2.31 9.70
N ILE A 239 -15.13 -1.30 9.01
CA ILE A 239 -15.13 -1.19 7.55
C ILE A 239 -13.69 -1.11 7.08
N LEU A 240 -13.30 -1.97 6.14
CA LEU A 240 -12.00 -1.90 5.48
C LEU A 240 -12.15 -1.34 4.06
N LEU A 241 -11.28 -0.39 3.71
CA LEU A 241 -11.26 0.25 2.40
C LEU A 241 -10.06 -0.28 1.59
N SER A 242 -10.35 -0.93 0.46
CA SER A 242 -9.36 -1.40 -0.51
C SER A 242 -9.69 -0.84 -1.90
N VAL A 243 -9.77 0.48 -2.00
CA VAL A 243 -10.39 1.21 -3.11
C VAL A 243 -9.39 2.03 -3.94
N GLY A 244 -8.20 1.52 -4.07
CA GLY A 244 -7.12 2.06 -4.89
C GLY A 244 -6.03 2.75 -4.08
N LEU A 245 -4.91 2.95 -4.78
CA LEU A 245 -3.68 3.51 -4.24
C LEU A 245 -3.43 4.92 -4.79
N ILE A 246 -2.72 5.72 -4.03
CA ILE A 246 -2.24 7.05 -4.41
C ILE A 246 -0.72 7.02 -4.27
N PRO A 247 0.04 7.26 -5.36
CA PRO A 247 1.49 7.34 -5.27
C PRO A 247 1.94 8.47 -4.31
N GLU A 248 2.99 8.21 -3.53
CA GLU A 248 3.60 9.21 -2.65
C GLU A 248 4.48 10.14 -3.49
N ASN A 249 3.92 11.27 -3.92
CA ASN A 249 4.52 12.16 -4.90
C ASN A 249 4.83 13.56 -4.36
N GLU A 250 4.68 13.80 -3.08
CA GLU A 250 4.90 15.12 -2.48
C GLU A 250 6.34 15.58 -2.72
N LEU A 251 7.32 14.76 -2.38
CA LEU A 251 8.75 15.04 -2.61
C LEU A 251 9.09 15.10 -4.10
N THR A 252 8.49 14.24 -4.91
CA THR A 252 8.67 14.21 -6.37
C THR A 252 8.25 15.52 -7.01
N LYS A 253 7.08 16.04 -6.63
CA LYS A 253 6.57 17.34 -7.10
C LYS A 253 7.39 18.51 -6.58
N GLN A 254 7.81 18.45 -5.32
CA GLN A 254 8.63 19.49 -4.70
C GLN A 254 9.98 19.63 -5.41
N ALA A 255 10.59 18.52 -5.81
CA ALA A 255 11.81 18.50 -6.60
C ALA A 255 11.63 19.04 -8.03
N GLY A 256 10.40 19.26 -8.50
CA GLY A 256 10.10 19.70 -9.86
C GLY A 256 10.14 18.60 -10.93
N ILE A 257 10.01 17.34 -10.52
CA ILE A 257 9.96 16.19 -11.44
C ILE A 257 8.63 16.19 -12.20
N GLU A 258 8.67 15.96 -13.50
CA GLU A 258 7.50 15.86 -14.36
C GLU A 258 6.62 14.67 -13.98
N MET A 259 5.28 14.89 -13.98
CA MET A 259 4.29 13.92 -13.53
C MET A 259 3.39 13.50 -14.68
N ASP A 260 3.16 12.20 -14.84
CA ASP A 260 2.17 11.68 -15.81
C ASP A 260 0.74 12.00 -15.30
N PRO A 261 -0.07 12.70 -16.09
CA PRO A 261 -1.43 13.07 -15.71
C PRO A 261 -2.38 11.87 -15.58
N ARG A 262 -2.08 10.74 -16.22
CA ARG A 262 -2.90 9.51 -16.18
C ARG A 262 -2.62 8.67 -14.95
N THR A 263 -1.35 8.30 -14.75
CA THR A 263 -0.91 7.45 -13.64
C THR A 263 -0.74 8.21 -12.33
N LYS A 264 -0.59 9.54 -12.41
CA LYS A 264 -0.26 10.42 -11.28
C LYS A 264 1.12 10.12 -10.66
N GLY A 265 1.95 9.32 -11.31
CA GLY A 265 3.31 9.01 -10.93
C GLY A 265 4.33 9.90 -11.64
N ALA A 266 5.61 9.80 -11.26
CA ALA A 266 6.69 10.44 -11.99
C ALA A 266 6.79 9.87 -13.41
N ILE A 267 7.08 10.72 -14.39
CA ILE A 267 7.50 10.26 -15.71
C ILE A 267 8.91 9.72 -15.58
N VAL A 268 9.13 8.49 -16.06
CA VAL A 268 10.44 7.85 -16.08
C VAL A 268 10.77 7.37 -17.49
N TYR A 269 12.06 7.38 -17.82
CA TYR A 269 12.60 6.81 -19.04
C TYR A 269 12.89 5.32 -18.87
N GLU A 270 13.36 4.65 -19.94
CA GLU A 270 13.66 3.21 -19.93
C GLU A 270 14.64 2.78 -18.83
N ASN A 271 15.56 3.66 -18.43
CA ASN A 271 16.52 3.45 -17.34
C ASN A 271 15.97 3.82 -15.95
N MET A 272 14.67 4.07 -15.82
CA MET A 272 13.99 4.56 -14.60
C MET A 272 14.42 5.96 -14.14
N GLU A 273 15.18 6.69 -14.92
CA GLU A 273 15.55 8.08 -14.64
C GLU A 273 14.35 9.01 -14.88
N THR A 274 14.19 10.01 -14.04
CA THR A 274 13.10 11.00 -14.13
C THR A 274 13.51 12.16 -15.06
N SER A 275 12.68 13.19 -15.17
CA SER A 275 13.00 14.44 -15.88
C SER A 275 14.20 15.20 -15.28
N ILE A 276 14.64 14.85 -14.07
CA ILE A 276 15.82 15.43 -13.43
C ILE A 276 16.99 14.45 -13.50
N PRO A 277 18.10 14.79 -14.16
CA PRO A 277 19.26 13.92 -14.29
C PRO A 277 19.83 13.45 -12.95
N GLY A 278 20.05 12.13 -12.83
CA GLY A 278 20.54 11.49 -11.61
C GLY A 278 19.47 11.26 -10.55
N VAL A 279 18.19 11.55 -10.84
CA VAL A 279 17.06 11.18 -9.98
C VAL A 279 16.25 10.09 -10.66
N PHE A 280 16.13 8.96 -9.98
CA PHE A 280 15.43 7.75 -10.43
C PHE A 280 14.18 7.51 -9.58
N ALA A 281 13.10 7.03 -10.18
CA ALA A 281 11.89 6.69 -9.45
C ALA A 281 11.45 5.26 -9.75
N LEU A 282 11.23 4.50 -8.68
CA LEU A 282 10.76 3.12 -8.73
C LEU A 282 9.46 3.03 -7.91
N SER A 283 8.40 2.65 -8.57
CA SER A 283 7.09 2.54 -7.95
C SER A 283 6.32 1.36 -8.54
N LEU A 284 5.34 0.88 -7.80
CA LEU A 284 4.42 -0.16 -8.25
C LEU A 284 3.75 0.18 -9.59
N ILE A 285 3.49 1.47 -9.84
CA ILE A 285 2.89 1.94 -11.10
C ILE A 285 3.83 1.83 -12.32
N HIS A 286 5.14 1.68 -12.11
CA HIS A 286 6.11 1.47 -13.18
C HIS A 286 6.36 -0.03 -13.47
N ILE A 287 5.88 -0.92 -12.59
CA ILE A 287 6.08 -2.37 -12.68
C ILE A 287 4.81 -3.07 -13.18
N SER A 288 3.64 -2.51 -12.92
CA SER A 288 2.38 -3.01 -13.45
C SER A 288 2.14 -2.38 -14.82
N GLU A 289 2.51 -3.07 -15.87
CA GLU A 289 1.99 -2.78 -17.20
C GLU A 289 0.47 -2.99 -17.25
N PRO A 290 -0.24 -2.18 -18.07
CA PRO A 290 -1.69 -2.27 -18.20
C PRO A 290 -2.14 -3.59 -18.82
#